data_f9ecf1f9d3dd6f6f76f4babb77683fc7
#
_entry.id   f9ecf1f9d3dd6f6f76f4babb77683fc7
#
_cell.length_a   1.000
_cell.length_b   1.000
_cell.length_c   1.000
_cell.angle_alpha   90.00
_cell.angle_beta   90.00
_cell.angle_gamma   90.00
#
_symmetry.space_group_name_H-M   'P 1'
#
loop_
_entity.id
_entity.type
_entity.pdbx_description
1 polymer ?
#
loop_
_entity_poly.entity_id
_entity_poly.type
_entity_poly.pdbx_seq_one_letter_code
_entity_poly.pdbx_strand_id
1 'polypeptide(L)'
;MEVIYTTTEAARDTLALIRYKVEGNDDKFKETALAISRKLDSEGRCDAALFIRAQLNDIPTFIPMEICHVRPPKDAYYLGIAKAVAQRATCLRRIYGAVIVNNDEIVSTGYNGSARGERNCCDTGKCYRRLHQVPHGQMVEKCVAVHAEENAIISASRREMQGATLYLWGMDVETGKELPTPEPCLQCWRRIHNAGIVRVVTMGGDAHAPQSARRD
;
A
#
# COMPACT_ATOMS: atom_id res chain seq x y z
N MET A 1 -15.59 -10.44 -11.06
CA MET A 1 -14.95 -11.48 -11.91
C MET A 1 -13.90 -10.76 -12.72
N GLU A 2 -12.65 -10.78 -12.23
CA GLU A 2 -11.51 -10.16 -12.92
C GLU A 2 -11.29 -10.90 -14.24
N VAL A 3 -11.41 -10.20 -15.34
CA VAL A 3 -10.98 -10.71 -16.66
C VAL A 3 -9.46 -10.58 -16.70
N ILE A 4 -8.77 -11.58 -16.19
CA ILE A 4 -7.32 -11.69 -16.34
C ILE A 4 -7.03 -11.95 -17.81
N TYR A 5 -6.28 -11.04 -18.46
CA TYR A 5 -5.73 -11.23 -19.81
C TYR A 5 -4.87 -12.49 -19.79
N THR A 6 -5.43 -13.62 -20.23
CA THR A 6 -4.74 -14.88 -20.14
C THR A 6 -3.54 -14.91 -21.07
N THR A 7 -2.48 -15.61 -20.70
CA THR A 7 -1.27 -15.82 -21.51
C THR A 7 -1.62 -16.30 -22.94
N THR A 8 -2.72 -17.02 -23.07
CA THR A 8 -3.21 -17.55 -24.35
C THR A 8 -3.82 -16.46 -25.24
N GLU A 9 -4.55 -15.48 -24.67
CA GLU A 9 -5.12 -14.35 -25.43
C GLU A 9 -4.02 -13.39 -25.85
N ALA A 10 -3.09 -13.05 -24.95
CA ALA A 10 -1.94 -12.21 -25.26
C ALA A 10 -1.08 -12.81 -26.38
N ALA A 11 -0.89 -14.13 -26.38
CA ALA A 11 -0.17 -14.84 -27.44
C ALA A 11 -0.91 -14.78 -28.78
N ARG A 12 -2.23 -14.92 -28.80
CA ARG A 12 -3.04 -14.81 -30.03
C ARG A 12 -2.96 -13.39 -30.62
N ASP A 13 -3.12 -12.39 -29.80
CA ASP A 13 -3.06 -11.00 -30.22
C ASP A 13 -1.68 -10.64 -30.75
N THR A 14 -0.60 -11.13 -30.12
CA THR A 14 0.76 -10.96 -30.59
C THR A 14 1.00 -11.64 -31.93
N LEU A 15 0.54 -12.88 -32.11
CA LEU A 15 0.65 -13.60 -33.39
C LEU A 15 -0.14 -12.93 -34.50
N ALA A 16 -1.33 -12.39 -34.21
CA ALA A 16 -2.12 -11.65 -35.17
C ALA A 16 -1.40 -10.38 -35.65
N LEU A 17 -0.78 -9.63 -34.73
CA LEU A 17 0.00 -8.45 -35.06
C LEU A 17 1.21 -8.80 -35.95
N ILE A 18 1.96 -9.82 -35.57
CA ILE A 18 3.12 -10.28 -36.38
C ILE A 18 2.67 -10.67 -37.79
N ARG A 19 1.60 -11.47 -37.87
CA ARG A 19 1.05 -11.91 -39.17
C ARG A 19 0.67 -10.73 -40.06
N TYR A 20 -0.14 -9.79 -39.57
CA TYR A 20 -0.57 -8.64 -40.35
C TYR A 20 0.60 -7.76 -40.80
N LYS A 21 1.64 -7.62 -39.97
CA LYS A 21 2.83 -6.87 -40.32
C LYS A 21 3.64 -7.56 -41.42
N VAL A 22 3.79 -8.90 -41.34
CA VAL A 22 4.47 -9.71 -42.34
C VAL A 22 3.71 -9.72 -43.68
N GLU A 23 2.38 -9.74 -43.63
CA GLU A 23 1.51 -9.71 -44.83
C GLU A 23 1.41 -8.29 -45.44
N GLY A 24 2.01 -7.25 -44.81
CA GLY A 24 1.93 -5.86 -45.26
C GLY A 24 0.51 -5.25 -45.09
N ASN A 25 -0.32 -5.84 -44.24
CA ASN A 25 -1.68 -5.37 -43.98
C ASN A 25 -1.67 -4.37 -42.81
N ASP A 26 -1.22 -3.15 -43.09
CA ASP A 26 -1.06 -2.10 -42.08
C ASP A 26 -2.39 -1.66 -41.46
N ASP A 27 -3.52 -1.72 -42.19
CA ASP A 27 -4.82 -1.36 -41.64
C ASP A 27 -5.29 -2.35 -40.56
N LYS A 28 -5.22 -3.65 -40.83
CA LYS A 28 -5.55 -4.69 -39.86
C LYS A 28 -4.56 -4.72 -38.69
N PHE A 29 -3.29 -4.45 -38.95
CA PHE A 29 -2.29 -4.31 -37.89
C PHE A 29 -2.68 -3.19 -36.93
N LYS A 30 -3.00 -2.00 -37.46
CA LYS A 30 -3.40 -0.84 -36.70
C LYS A 30 -4.69 -1.07 -35.90
N GLU A 31 -5.72 -1.62 -36.55
CA GLU A 31 -6.99 -1.95 -35.92
C GLU A 31 -6.84 -2.92 -34.74
N THR A 32 -6.04 -3.99 -34.93
CA THR A 32 -5.77 -4.98 -33.88
C THR A 32 -4.99 -4.36 -32.72
N ALA A 33 -3.98 -3.56 -33.00
CA ALA A 33 -3.19 -2.88 -31.96
C ALA A 33 -4.04 -1.90 -31.16
N LEU A 34 -4.96 -1.17 -31.79
CA LEU A 34 -5.90 -0.28 -31.08
C LEU A 34 -6.91 -1.07 -30.24
N ALA A 35 -7.37 -2.24 -30.69
CA ALA A 35 -8.23 -3.12 -29.90
C ALA A 35 -7.54 -3.62 -28.64
N ILE A 36 -6.26 -4.03 -28.75
CA ILE A 36 -5.42 -4.42 -27.60
C ILE A 36 -5.25 -3.24 -26.63
N SER A 37 -4.98 -2.05 -27.15
CA SER A 37 -4.84 -0.84 -26.35
C SER A 37 -6.11 -0.53 -25.54
N ARG A 38 -7.30 -0.60 -26.15
CA ARG A 38 -8.58 -0.40 -25.44
C ARG A 38 -8.82 -1.44 -24.35
N LYS A 39 -8.41 -2.70 -24.60
CA LYS A 39 -8.51 -3.78 -23.61
C LYS A 39 -7.61 -3.50 -22.42
N LEU A 40 -6.35 -3.09 -22.65
CA LEU A 40 -5.42 -2.71 -21.60
C LEU A 40 -5.93 -1.53 -20.78
N ASP A 41 -6.57 -0.55 -21.41
CA ASP A 41 -7.21 0.55 -20.67
C ASP A 41 -8.31 0.03 -19.73
N SER A 42 -9.16 -0.88 -20.22
CA SER A 42 -10.24 -1.45 -19.40
C SER A 42 -9.73 -2.28 -18.21
N GLU A 43 -8.50 -2.77 -18.30
CA GLU A 43 -7.79 -3.51 -17.23
C GLU A 43 -6.97 -2.59 -16.31
N GLY A 44 -7.01 -1.26 -16.53
CA GLY A 44 -6.24 -0.28 -15.75
C GLY A 44 -4.75 -0.24 -16.10
N ARG A 45 -4.32 -0.83 -17.21
CA ARG A 45 -2.93 -0.86 -17.71
C ARG A 45 -2.68 0.27 -18.70
N CYS A 46 -2.98 1.48 -18.30
CA CYS A 46 -2.97 2.67 -19.16
C CYS A 46 -1.61 2.98 -19.78
N ASP A 47 -0.51 2.76 -19.06
CA ASP A 47 0.84 3.00 -19.59
C ASP A 47 1.15 2.13 -20.80
N ALA A 48 0.78 0.83 -20.74
CA ALA A 48 0.95 -0.09 -21.84
C ALA A 48 0.04 0.27 -23.03
N ALA A 49 -1.19 0.69 -22.76
CA ALA A 49 -2.13 1.17 -23.79
C ALA A 49 -1.62 2.43 -24.49
N LEU A 50 -1.09 3.40 -23.74
CA LEU A 50 -0.47 4.61 -24.26
C LEU A 50 0.75 4.32 -25.12
N PHE A 51 1.60 3.40 -24.68
CA PHE A 51 2.78 2.99 -25.45
C PHE A 51 2.39 2.44 -26.82
N ILE A 52 1.36 1.57 -26.90
CA ILE A 52 0.87 1.03 -28.17
C ILE A 52 0.38 2.15 -29.09
N ARG A 53 -0.41 3.08 -28.58
CA ARG A 53 -0.93 4.22 -29.37
C ARG A 53 0.19 5.13 -29.87
N ALA A 54 1.18 5.40 -29.03
CA ALA A 54 2.33 6.19 -29.41
C ALA A 54 3.12 5.57 -30.57
N GLN A 55 3.28 4.24 -30.60
CA GLN A 55 3.94 3.53 -31.69
C GLN A 55 3.15 3.56 -33.02
N LEU A 56 1.84 3.73 -32.93
CA LEU A 56 0.96 3.84 -34.09
C LEU A 56 0.81 5.27 -34.62
N ASN A 57 1.46 6.26 -34.01
CA ASN A 57 1.26 7.69 -34.22
C ASN A 57 -0.24 8.11 -34.08
N ASP A 58 -0.98 7.35 -33.29
CA ASP A 58 -2.43 7.51 -33.10
C ASP A 58 -2.70 8.02 -31.66
N ILE A 59 -1.84 8.95 -31.21
CA ILE A 59 -2.07 9.63 -29.95
C ILE A 59 -3.15 10.67 -30.19
N PRO A 60 -4.34 10.55 -29.58
CA PRO A 60 -5.30 11.65 -29.62
C PRO A 60 -4.61 12.88 -29.01
N THR A 61 -4.74 14.02 -29.63
CA THR A 61 -4.26 15.32 -29.12
C THR A 61 -4.86 15.67 -27.75
N PHE A 62 -5.90 14.96 -27.37
CA PHE A 62 -6.52 14.99 -26.06
C PHE A 62 -6.88 13.56 -25.67
N ILE A 63 -6.16 12.99 -24.70
CA ILE A 63 -6.58 11.76 -24.02
C ILE A 63 -7.55 12.24 -22.94
N PRO A 64 -8.84 11.90 -23.00
CA PRO A 64 -9.71 12.18 -21.87
C PRO A 64 -9.13 11.48 -20.65
N MET A 65 -8.73 12.22 -19.62
CA MET A 65 -8.19 11.69 -18.37
C MET A 65 -9.11 10.63 -17.72
N GLU A 66 -10.38 10.65 -18.09
CA GLU A 66 -11.40 9.70 -17.67
C GLU A 66 -11.13 8.24 -18.10
N ILE A 67 -10.37 8.02 -19.19
CA ILE A 67 -10.12 6.66 -19.72
C ILE A 67 -8.96 5.95 -19.00
N CYS A 68 -8.03 6.72 -18.42
CA CYS A 68 -6.80 6.16 -17.81
C CYS A 68 -6.73 6.31 -16.31
N HIS A 69 -7.61 7.10 -15.69
CA HIS A 69 -7.57 7.31 -14.24
C HIS A 69 -8.62 6.46 -13.52
N VAL A 70 -8.23 5.25 -13.14
CA VAL A 70 -9.02 4.45 -12.20
C VAL A 70 -8.73 4.97 -10.79
N ARG A 71 -9.69 5.68 -10.22
CA ARG A 71 -9.59 6.17 -8.83
C ARG A 71 -9.61 4.97 -7.87
N PRO A 72 -8.55 4.73 -7.09
CA PRO A 72 -8.55 3.63 -6.14
C PRO A 72 -9.62 3.84 -5.06
N PRO A 73 -10.17 2.77 -4.48
CA PRO A 73 -10.98 2.86 -3.27
C PRO A 73 -10.24 3.59 -2.16
N LYS A 74 -10.97 4.30 -1.28
CA LYS A 74 -10.36 5.10 -0.20
C LYS A 74 -9.41 4.30 0.68
N ASP A 75 -9.79 3.07 1.06
CA ASP A 75 -8.93 2.21 1.87
C ASP A 75 -7.60 1.89 1.17
N ALA A 76 -7.63 1.54 -0.11
CA ALA A 76 -6.43 1.29 -0.89
C ALA A 76 -5.56 2.55 -1.03
N TYR A 77 -6.18 3.72 -1.22
CA TYR A 77 -5.48 5.00 -1.30
C TYR A 77 -4.73 5.32 0.01
N TYR A 78 -5.42 5.25 1.16
CA TYR A 78 -4.81 5.56 2.45
C TYR A 78 -3.80 4.50 2.89
N LEU A 79 -3.99 3.22 2.54
CA LEU A 79 -2.98 2.17 2.74
C LEU A 79 -1.74 2.42 1.87
N GLY A 80 -1.89 2.95 0.65
CA GLY A 80 -0.79 3.39 -0.19
C GLY A 80 0.03 4.51 0.47
N ILE A 81 -0.63 5.48 1.12
CA ILE A 81 0.04 6.52 1.90
C ILE A 81 0.74 5.92 3.13
N ALA A 82 0.09 5.01 3.87
CA ALA A 82 0.71 4.32 4.99
C ALA A 82 1.97 3.53 4.55
N LYS A 83 1.96 2.91 3.37
CA LYS A 83 3.13 2.29 2.76
C LYS A 83 4.26 3.29 2.51
N ALA A 84 3.96 4.45 1.96
CA ALA A 84 4.95 5.52 1.74
C ALA A 84 5.53 6.03 3.07
N VAL A 85 4.69 6.20 4.09
CA VAL A 85 5.11 6.58 5.45
C VAL A 85 6.05 5.54 6.06
N ALA A 86 5.77 4.25 5.87
CA ALA A 86 6.60 3.15 6.37
C ALA A 86 8.03 3.16 5.83
N GLN A 87 8.27 3.75 4.65
CA GLN A 87 9.62 3.85 4.08
C GLN A 87 10.58 4.70 4.92
N ARG A 88 10.08 5.51 5.84
CA ARG A 88 10.88 6.28 6.80
C ARG A 88 11.16 5.51 8.10
N ALA A 89 10.60 4.32 8.28
CA ALA A 89 10.81 3.51 9.46
C ALA A 89 12.27 3.08 9.60
N THR A 90 12.75 3.04 10.84
CA THR A 90 14.16 2.80 11.15
C THR A 90 14.43 1.42 11.78
N CYS A 91 13.40 0.57 11.87
CA CYS A 91 13.49 -0.77 12.42
C CYS A 91 14.14 -1.76 11.43
N LEU A 92 15.07 -2.61 11.91
CA LEU A 92 15.74 -3.62 11.09
C LEU A 92 14.95 -4.92 10.91
N ARG A 93 13.80 -5.08 11.58
CA ARG A 93 13.00 -6.32 11.52
C ARG A 93 11.75 -6.15 10.66
N ARG A 94 10.91 -5.20 11.04
CA ARG A 94 9.65 -4.90 10.37
C ARG A 94 9.46 -3.40 10.33
N ILE A 95 9.09 -2.90 9.19
CA ILE A 95 8.72 -1.50 9.01
C ILE A 95 7.20 -1.40 8.96
N TYR A 96 6.68 -0.39 9.66
CA TYR A 96 5.26 -0.08 9.71
C TYR A 96 5.04 1.40 9.44
N GLY A 97 3.94 1.71 8.76
CA GLY A 97 3.44 3.06 8.60
C GLY A 97 1.97 3.09 9.00
N ALA A 98 1.60 4.12 9.72
CA ALA A 98 0.24 4.39 10.15
C ALA A 98 -0.22 5.76 9.65
N VAL A 99 -1.48 5.84 9.22
CA VAL A 99 -2.13 7.08 8.81
C VAL A 99 -3.48 7.17 9.52
N ILE A 100 -3.73 8.26 10.23
CA ILE A 100 -5.02 8.53 10.86
C ILE A 100 -5.80 9.48 9.95
N VAL A 101 -7.01 9.08 9.59
CA VAL A 101 -7.90 9.83 8.70
C VAL A 101 -9.22 10.07 9.39
N ASN A 102 -9.69 11.31 9.37
CA ASN A 102 -11.00 11.70 9.85
C ASN A 102 -11.70 12.59 8.83
N ASN A 103 -12.96 12.33 8.53
CA ASN A 103 -13.72 13.08 7.52
C ASN A 103 -13.01 13.25 6.17
N ASP A 104 -12.29 12.22 5.70
CA ASP A 104 -11.53 12.21 4.46
C ASP A 104 -10.26 13.11 4.49
N GLU A 105 -9.86 13.59 5.66
CA GLU A 105 -8.65 14.38 5.87
C GLU A 105 -7.60 13.57 6.64
N ILE A 106 -6.33 13.67 6.24
CA ILE A 106 -5.24 13.06 6.98
C ILE A 106 -4.97 13.93 8.21
N VAL A 107 -5.25 13.37 9.38
CA VAL A 107 -5.02 13.99 10.68
C VAL A 107 -3.55 13.92 11.07
N SER A 108 -2.96 12.74 10.95
CA SER A 108 -1.56 12.51 11.28
C SER A 108 -1.01 11.26 10.63
N THR A 109 0.32 11.13 10.65
CA THR A 109 1.05 9.95 10.20
C THR A 109 2.10 9.52 11.22
N GLY A 110 2.45 8.25 11.21
CA GLY A 110 3.51 7.73 12.06
C GLY A 110 4.20 6.52 11.43
N TYR A 111 5.48 6.38 11.67
CA TYR A 111 6.26 5.18 11.32
C TYR A 111 7.00 4.67 12.56
N ASN A 112 7.37 3.41 12.57
CA ASN A 112 8.06 2.84 13.71
C ASN A 112 9.57 3.10 13.65
N GLY A 113 10.14 3.43 14.80
CA GLY A 113 11.55 3.75 14.94
C GLY A 113 11.92 4.19 16.35
N SER A 114 13.18 4.47 16.59
CA SER A 114 13.65 5.01 17.88
C SER A 114 12.95 6.34 18.19
N ALA A 115 12.88 6.68 19.47
CA ALA A 115 12.36 7.97 19.89
C ALA A 115 13.12 9.13 19.21
N ARG A 116 12.44 10.24 18.99
CA ARG A 116 13.02 11.41 18.31
C ARG A 116 14.25 11.92 19.08
N GLY A 117 15.35 12.10 18.37
CA GLY A 117 16.63 12.51 18.94
C GLY A 117 17.53 11.36 19.37
N GLU A 118 17.04 10.12 19.39
CA GLU A 118 17.85 8.94 19.70
C GLU A 118 18.42 8.27 18.44
N ARG A 119 19.47 7.46 18.62
CA ARG A 119 20.07 6.71 17.52
C ARG A 119 19.11 5.63 17.01
N ASN A 120 18.98 5.53 15.70
CA ASN A 120 18.14 4.53 15.07
C ASN A 120 18.81 3.16 14.98
N CYS A 121 18.01 2.10 14.97
CA CYS A 121 18.53 0.74 14.75
C CYS A 121 19.23 0.61 13.39
N CYS A 122 18.71 1.26 12.33
CA CYS A 122 19.34 1.24 11.00
C CYS A 122 20.71 1.94 11.00
N ASP A 123 20.91 3.00 11.79
CA ASP A 123 22.18 3.74 11.87
C ASP A 123 23.24 2.94 12.60
N THR A 124 22.84 2.15 13.61
CA THR A 124 23.74 1.35 14.43
C THR A 124 23.97 -0.06 13.88
N GLY A 125 23.13 -0.53 12.96
CA GLY A 125 23.11 -1.92 12.49
C GLY A 125 22.72 -2.94 13.58
N LYS A 126 22.26 -2.49 14.75
CA LYS A 126 21.99 -3.34 15.92
C LYS A 126 20.52 -3.33 16.28
N CYS A 127 19.95 -4.51 16.46
CA CYS A 127 18.61 -4.71 17.00
C CYS A 127 18.69 -5.54 18.28
N TYR A 128 18.29 -4.96 19.41
CA TYR A 128 18.29 -5.65 20.69
C TYR A 128 17.57 -7.00 20.64
N ARG A 129 16.39 -7.02 20.03
CA ARG A 129 15.56 -8.22 19.94
C ARG A 129 16.18 -9.33 19.09
N ARG A 130 16.95 -8.98 18.03
CA ARG A 130 17.72 -9.97 17.24
C ARG A 130 18.93 -10.49 18.02
N LEU A 131 19.69 -9.58 18.62
CA LEU A 131 20.89 -9.94 19.38
C LEU A 131 20.61 -10.91 20.55
N HIS A 132 19.46 -10.72 21.20
CA HIS A 132 19.05 -11.53 22.36
C HIS A 132 18.00 -12.59 22.03
N GLN A 133 17.73 -12.84 20.74
CA GLN A 133 16.75 -13.82 20.25
C GLN A 133 15.39 -13.72 20.96
N VAL A 134 14.94 -12.49 21.24
CA VAL A 134 13.71 -12.22 21.99
C VAL A 134 12.48 -12.68 21.20
N PRO A 135 11.65 -13.59 21.75
CA PRO A 135 10.44 -14.06 21.09
C PRO A 135 9.45 -12.93 20.79
N HIS A 136 8.56 -13.18 19.82
CA HIS A 136 7.51 -12.21 19.47
C HIS A 136 6.60 -11.93 20.69
N GLY A 137 6.30 -10.66 20.92
CA GLY A 137 5.41 -10.22 22.02
C GLY A 137 6.06 -10.15 23.41
N GLN A 138 7.31 -10.64 23.59
CA GLN A 138 8.02 -10.59 24.87
C GLN A 138 9.00 -9.42 24.94
N MET A 139 9.33 -8.99 26.17
CA MET A 139 10.34 -7.95 26.47
C MET A 139 10.22 -6.72 25.54
N VAL A 140 9.01 -6.27 25.30
CA VAL A 140 8.73 -5.13 24.38
C VAL A 140 9.34 -3.84 24.93
N GLU A 141 9.46 -3.71 26.24
CA GLU A 141 10.10 -2.59 26.94
C GLU A 141 11.61 -2.48 26.68
N LYS A 142 12.24 -3.53 26.18
CA LYS A 142 13.66 -3.53 25.78
C LYS A 142 13.87 -3.08 24.33
N CYS A 143 12.78 -2.91 23.59
CA CYS A 143 12.84 -2.38 22.22
C CYS A 143 12.80 -0.86 22.27
N VAL A 144 13.77 -0.19 21.66
CA VAL A 144 13.83 1.28 21.60
C VAL A 144 12.81 1.89 20.63
N ALA A 145 12.15 1.04 19.85
CA ALA A 145 11.22 1.52 18.82
C ALA A 145 9.85 1.92 19.43
N VAL A 146 9.43 3.13 19.14
CA VAL A 146 8.04 3.57 19.24
C VAL A 146 7.27 3.01 18.06
N HIS A 147 6.06 2.51 18.26
CA HIS A 147 5.26 1.92 17.20
C HIS A 147 4.68 2.98 16.26
N ALA A 148 4.37 2.59 15.03
CA ALA A 148 3.83 3.49 14.02
C ALA A 148 2.50 4.12 14.45
N GLU A 149 1.61 3.30 15.03
CA GLU A 149 0.32 3.71 15.56
C GLU A 149 0.48 4.73 16.70
N GLU A 150 1.43 4.48 17.59
CA GLU A 150 1.73 5.37 18.71
C GLU A 150 2.28 6.71 18.22
N ASN A 151 3.22 6.71 17.27
CA ASN A 151 3.75 7.92 16.65
C ASN A 151 2.67 8.74 15.93
N ALA A 152 1.72 8.07 15.25
CA ALA A 152 0.59 8.75 14.64
C ALA A 152 -0.32 9.39 15.70
N ILE A 153 -0.64 8.66 16.79
CA ILE A 153 -1.49 9.15 17.88
C ILE A 153 -0.85 10.33 18.63
N ILE A 154 0.44 10.27 18.91
CA ILE A 154 1.17 11.35 19.60
C ILE A 154 1.22 12.63 18.77
N SER A 155 1.16 12.51 17.43
CA SER A 155 1.27 13.63 16.50
C SER A 155 -0.06 14.36 16.25
N ALA A 156 -1.17 13.94 16.89
CA ALA A 156 -2.51 14.52 16.73
C ALA A 156 -3.18 14.80 18.06
N SER A 157 -4.18 15.67 18.05
CA SER A 157 -5.03 15.87 19.24
C SER A 157 -6.12 14.80 19.31
N ARG A 158 -6.55 14.47 20.55
CA ARG A 158 -7.67 13.52 20.75
C ARG A 158 -8.96 13.99 20.06
N ARG A 159 -9.18 15.29 19.94
CA ARG A 159 -10.39 15.84 19.30
C ARG A 159 -10.44 15.50 17.82
N GLU A 160 -9.31 15.59 17.14
CA GLU A 160 -9.18 15.29 15.72
C GLU A 160 -9.32 13.78 15.42
N MET A 161 -8.97 12.94 16.41
CA MET A 161 -9.03 11.49 16.27
C MET A 161 -10.39 10.86 16.62
N GLN A 162 -11.35 11.61 17.16
CA GLN A 162 -12.67 11.09 17.49
C GLN A 162 -13.42 10.65 16.23
N GLY A 163 -13.81 9.37 16.16
CA GLY A 163 -14.48 8.79 15.00
C GLY A 163 -13.56 8.47 13.81
N ALA A 164 -12.26 8.70 13.94
CA ALA A 164 -11.28 8.49 12.86
C ALA A 164 -11.08 7.01 12.52
N THR A 165 -10.49 6.78 11.34
CA THR A 165 -9.96 5.50 10.88
C THR A 165 -8.44 5.54 10.90
N LEU A 166 -7.80 4.48 11.41
CA LEU A 166 -6.36 4.27 11.33
C LEU A 166 -6.05 3.24 10.24
N TYR A 167 -5.21 3.59 9.30
CA TYR A 167 -4.69 2.71 8.26
C TYR A 167 -3.30 2.26 8.64
N LEU A 168 -3.07 0.95 8.69
CA LEU A 168 -1.80 0.35 9.09
C LEU A 168 -1.25 -0.55 7.98
N TRP A 169 -0.06 -0.22 7.51
CA TRP A 169 0.70 -1.03 6.56
C TRP A 169 2.00 -1.50 7.19
N GLY A 170 2.47 -2.69 6.79
CA GLY A 170 3.72 -3.24 7.31
C GLY A 170 4.43 -4.16 6.33
N MET A 171 5.76 -4.29 6.50
CA MET A 171 6.61 -5.16 5.71
C MET A 171 7.70 -5.77 6.59
N ASP A 172 8.04 -7.01 6.32
CA ASP A 172 9.19 -7.68 6.91
C ASP A 172 10.45 -7.29 6.12
N VAL A 173 11.45 -6.74 6.83
CA VAL A 173 12.67 -6.18 6.21
C VAL A 173 13.57 -7.26 5.63
N GLU A 174 13.60 -8.45 6.24
CA GLU A 174 14.49 -9.54 5.82
C GLU A 174 14.01 -10.20 4.52
N THR A 175 12.71 -10.42 4.43
CA THR A 175 12.11 -11.08 3.27
C THR A 175 11.64 -10.10 2.19
N GLY A 176 11.51 -8.81 2.51
CA GLY A 176 10.92 -7.79 1.64
C GLY A 176 9.43 -7.99 1.37
N LYS A 177 8.77 -8.92 2.10
CA LYS A 177 7.36 -9.23 1.89
C LYS A 177 6.47 -8.33 2.72
N GLU A 178 5.41 -7.84 2.09
CA GLU A 178 4.34 -7.14 2.79
C GLU A 178 3.65 -8.08 3.79
N LEU A 179 3.27 -7.53 4.94
CA LEU A 179 2.48 -8.25 5.92
C LEU A 179 1.01 -8.20 5.50
N PRO A 180 0.35 -9.34 5.24
CA PRO A 180 -1.03 -9.34 4.75
C PRO A 180 -2.00 -8.74 5.77
N THR A 181 -1.77 -9.00 7.05
CA THR A 181 -2.61 -8.51 8.16
C THR A 181 -1.71 -7.98 9.29
N PRO A 182 -1.12 -6.77 9.11
CA PRO A 182 -0.37 -6.17 10.21
C PRO A 182 -1.34 -5.71 11.31
N GLU A 183 -1.37 -6.42 12.44
CA GLU A 183 -2.27 -6.08 13.54
C GLU A 183 -1.56 -5.20 14.57
N PRO A 184 -2.25 -4.18 15.13
CA PRO A 184 -1.78 -3.46 16.29
C PRO A 184 -1.55 -4.40 17.49
N CYS A 185 -0.47 -4.17 18.24
CA CYS A 185 -0.28 -4.91 19.50
C CYS A 185 -1.31 -4.47 20.55
N LEU A 186 -1.45 -5.26 21.65
CA LEU A 186 -2.40 -4.96 22.72
C LEU A 186 -2.27 -3.54 23.30
N GLN A 187 -1.05 -3.04 23.40
CA GLN A 187 -0.82 -1.68 23.90
C GLN A 187 -1.29 -0.63 22.90
N CYS A 188 -1.02 -0.83 21.60
CA CYS A 188 -1.50 0.06 20.56
C CYS A 188 -3.04 0.03 20.46
N TRP A 189 -3.67 -1.13 20.58
CA TRP A 189 -5.13 -1.20 20.64
C TRP A 189 -5.74 -0.36 21.76
N ARG A 190 -5.15 -0.39 22.96
CA ARG A 190 -5.60 0.45 24.09
C ARG A 190 -5.47 1.94 23.79
N ARG A 191 -4.36 2.35 23.14
CA ARG A 191 -4.14 3.74 22.74
C ARG A 191 -5.11 4.18 21.65
N ILE A 192 -5.34 3.31 20.65
CA ILE A 192 -6.30 3.52 19.55
C ILE A 192 -7.70 3.77 20.12
N HIS A 193 -8.18 2.92 21.02
CA HIS A 193 -9.47 3.10 21.66
C HIS A 193 -9.52 4.37 22.51
N ASN A 194 -8.48 4.65 23.31
CA ASN A 194 -8.43 5.85 24.13
C ASN A 194 -8.37 7.14 23.30
N ALA A 195 -7.77 7.09 22.13
CA ALA A 195 -7.77 8.20 21.16
C ALA A 195 -9.16 8.47 20.54
N GLY A 196 -10.07 7.49 20.58
CA GLY A 196 -11.40 7.60 19.99
C GLY A 196 -11.45 7.17 18.52
N ILE A 197 -10.41 6.47 18.04
CA ILE A 197 -10.37 5.87 16.72
C ILE A 197 -11.30 4.64 16.72
N VAL A 198 -12.19 4.57 15.75
CA VAL A 198 -13.28 3.57 15.70
C VAL A 198 -13.04 2.44 14.71
N ARG A 199 -12.12 2.63 13.77
CA ARG A 199 -11.84 1.66 12.72
C ARG A 199 -10.33 1.54 12.49
N VAL A 200 -9.84 0.32 12.27
CA VAL A 200 -8.45 0.04 11.88
C VAL A 200 -8.49 -0.79 10.60
N VAL A 201 -7.79 -0.33 9.56
CA VAL A 201 -7.75 -0.97 8.25
C VAL A 201 -6.33 -1.42 7.94
N THR A 202 -6.21 -2.64 7.44
CA THR A 202 -4.95 -3.24 6.98
C THR A 202 -5.09 -3.77 5.55
N MET A 203 -4.03 -4.31 4.98
CA MET A 203 -4.09 -4.96 3.66
C MET A 203 -5.09 -6.13 3.61
N GLY A 204 -5.33 -6.78 4.74
CA GLY A 204 -6.32 -7.85 4.87
C GLY A 204 -7.75 -7.39 5.15
N GLY A 205 -7.99 -6.08 5.17
CA GLY A 205 -9.29 -5.47 5.52
C GLY A 205 -9.32 -4.93 6.95
N ASP A 206 -10.52 -4.88 7.52
CA ASP A 206 -10.74 -4.35 8.87
C ASP A 206 -10.10 -5.24 9.94
N ALA A 207 -9.24 -4.66 10.74
CA ALA A 207 -8.64 -5.33 11.90
C ALA A 207 -9.50 -5.14 13.13
N HIS A 208 -9.63 -6.19 13.92
CA HIS A 208 -10.46 -6.20 15.13
C HIS A 208 -9.63 -6.41 16.38
N ALA A 209 -9.90 -5.61 17.41
CA ALA A 209 -9.24 -5.78 18.70
C ALA A 209 -9.51 -7.18 19.26
N PRO A 210 -8.48 -7.91 19.73
CA PRO A 210 -8.68 -9.19 20.40
C PRO A 210 -9.52 -9.00 21.68
N GLN A 211 -10.22 -10.05 22.09
CA GLN A 211 -11.10 -10.00 23.29
C GLN A 211 -10.36 -9.50 24.54
N SER A 212 -9.08 -9.84 24.69
CA SER A 212 -8.22 -9.36 25.79
C SER A 212 -7.93 -7.86 25.77
N ALA A 213 -8.22 -7.16 24.67
CA ALA A 213 -8.12 -5.70 24.57
C ALA A 213 -9.46 -4.99 24.83
N ARG A 214 -10.57 -5.74 24.85
CA ARG A 214 -11.91 -5.24 25.19
C ARG A 214 -12.13 -5.41 26.70
N ARG A 215 -12.72 -4.41 27.35
CA ARG A 215 -13.34 -4.61 28.67
C ARG A 215 -14.75 -5.12 28.41
N ASP A 216 -15.11 -6.15 29.14
CA ASP A 216 -16.51 -6.59 29.28
C ASP A 216 -17.38 -5.44 29.80
#